data_3448a3ff00dac9b26c293f50cd4837c0
#
_entry.id   3448a3ff00dac9b26c293f50cd4837c0
#
_cell.length_a   1.000
_cell.length_b   1.000
_cell.length_c   1.000
_cell.angle_alpha   90.00
_cell.angle_beta   90.00
_cell.angle_gamma   90.00
#
_symmetry.space_group_name_H-M   'P 1'
#
loop_
_entity.id
_entity.type
_entity.pdbx_description
1 polymer ?
#
loop_
_entity_poly.entity_id
_entity_poly.type
_entity_poly.pdbx_seq_one_letter_code
_entity_poly.pdbx_strand_id
1 'polypeptide(L)' 'MSKIRVLCVDDSALVRGLMKEIINGQPDMEVVAVAPDPLVARELIKQHNPDVL' A
#
# COMPACT_ATOMS: atom_id res chain seq x y z
N MET A 1 5.51 -15.79 -10.59
CA MET A 1 5.65 -14.41 -11.08
C MET A 1 5.50 -13.46 -9.91
N SER A 2 6.24 -12.37 -9.95
CA SER A 2 6.17 -11.39 -8.87
C SER A 2 4.88 -10.57 -8.98
N LYS A 3 4.35 -10.22 -7.82
CA LYS A 3 3.15 -9.39 -7.74
C LYS A 3 3.51 -7.92 -7.87
N ILE A 4 2.55 -7.12 -8.30
CA ILE A 4 2.64 -5.66 -8.28
C ILE A 4 2.57 -5.23 -6.81
N ARG A 5 3.58 -4.52 -6.36
CA ARG A 5 3.71 -4.10 -4.97
C ARG A 5 3.14 -2.70 -4.80
N VAL A 6 2.16 -2.57 -3.91
CA VAL A 6 1.36 -1.35 -3.75
C VAL A 6 1.53 -0.77 -2.36
N LEU A 7 1.71 0.55 -2.30
CA LEU A 7 1.67 1.31 -1.06
C LEU A 7 0.37 2.12 -1.04
N CYS A 8 -0.42 2.01 0.02
CA CYS A 8 -1.66 2.76 0.18
C CYS A 8 -1.46 3.90 1.16
N VAL A 9 -1.94 5.09 0.80
CA VAL A 9 -1.87 6.29 1.65
C VAL A 9 -3.27 6.86 1.80
N ASP A 10 -3.74 6.98 3.04
CA ASP A 10 -5.03 7.59 3.35
C ASP A 10 -5.08 7.90 4.84
N ASP A 11 -5.70 9.02 5.21
CA ASP A 11 -5.82 9.42 6.61
C ASP A 11 -6.88 8.64 7.38
N SER A 12 -7.73 7.89 6.68
CA SER A 12 -8.77 7.06 7.30
C SER A 12 -8.27 5.62 7.46
N ALA A 13 -8.23 5.15 8.71
CA ALA A 13 -7.86 3.76 8.99
C ALA A 13 -8.84 2.77 8.34
N LEU A 14 -10.12 3.13 8.29
CA LEU A 14 -11.14 2.29 7.65
C LEU A 14 -10.87 2.16 6.16
N VAL A 15 -10.58 3.28 5.48
CA VAL A 15 -10.31 3.28 4.05
C VAL A 15 -9.02 2.50 3.75
N ARG A 16 -7.97 2.69 4.55
CA ARG A 16 -6.73 1.92 4.38
C ARG A 16 -7.00 0.41 4.49
N GLY A 17 -7.80 0.02 5.46
CA GLY A 17 -8.17 -1.39 5.65
C GLY A 17 -8.93 -1.96 4.46
N LEU A 18 -9.89 -1.20 3.94
CA LEU A 18 -10.67 -1.61 2.77
C LEU A 18 -9.80 -1.72 1.51
N MET A 19 -8.92 -0.75 1.29
CA MET A 19 -8.02 -0.77 0.14
C MET A 19 -7.06 -1.95 0.21
N LYS A 20 -6.52 -2.22 1.39
CA LYS A 20 -5.64 -3.37 1.61
C LYS A 20 -6.36 -4.68 1.28
N GLU A 21 -7.59 -4.81 1.74
CA GLU A 21 -8.38 -6.01 1.50
C GLU A 21 -8.69 -6.21 0.01
N ILE A 22 -9.11 -5.12 -0.66
CA ILE A 22 -9.42 -5.17 -2.09
C ILE A 22 -8.19 -5.55 -2.91
N ILE A 23 -7.08 -4.90 -2.65
CA ILE A 23 -5.84 -5.11 -3.41
C ILE A 23 -5.26 -6.49 -3.15
N ASN A 24 -5.19 -6.90 -1.88
CA ASN A 24 -4.68 -8.23 -1.53
C ASN A 24 -5.59 -9.36 -2.02
N GLY A 25 -6.83 -9.05 -2.37
CA GLY A 25 -7.74 -10.01 -2.99
C GLY A 25 -7.41 -10.29 -4.46
N GLN A 26 -6.55 -9.49 -5.08
CA GLN A 26 -6.14 -9.70 -6.47
C GLN A 26 -4.94 -10.63 -6.54
N PRO A 27 -4.92 -11.59 -7.50
CA PRO A 27 -3.82 -12.54 -7.57
C PRO A 27 -2.48 -11.96 -8.01
N ASP A 28 -2.51 -10.79 -8.65
CA ASP A 28 -1.31 -10.16 -9.22
C ASP A 28 -0.84 -8.92 -8.46
N MET A 29 -1.47 -8.61 -7.33
CA MET A 29 -1.16 -7.41 -6.54
C MET A 29 -1.02 -7.75 -5.06
N GLU A 30 -0.20 -6.96 -4.36
CA GLU A 30 -0.09 -7.07 -2.91
C GLU A 30 0.19 -5.70 -2.30
N VAL A 31 -0.39 -5.45 -1.13
CA VAL A 31 -0.09 -4.24 -0.37
C VAL A 31 1.14 -4.52 0.49
N VAL A 32 2.21 -3.79 0.24
CA VAL A 32 3.47 -3.95 0.99
C VAL A 32 3.53 -3.03 2.20
N ALA A 33 2.79 -1.93 2.18
CA ALA A 33 2.74 -0.99 3.30
C ALA A 33 1.50 -0.10 3.20
N VAL A 34 1.08 0.44 4.33
CA VAL A 34 0.01 1.43 4.41
C VAL A 34 0.51 2.60 5.26
N ALA A 35 0.11 3.81 4.89
CA ALA A 35 0.53 5.02 5.58
C ALA A 35 -0.66 5.93 5.85
N PRO A 36 -0.72 6.57 7.03
CA PRO A 36 -1.80 7.48 7.37
C PRO A 36 -1.64 8.87 6.74
N ASP A 37 -0.44 9.22 6.32
CA ASP A 37 -0.15 10.54 5.78
C ASP A 37 1.07 10.49 4.84
N PRO A 38 1.31 11.60 4.07
CA PRO A 38 2.41 11.62 3.11
C PRO A 38 3.81 11.52 3.72
N LEU A 39 4.00 11.98 4.95
CA LEU A 39 5.32 11.93 5.60
C LEU A 39 5.71 10.49 5.92
N VAL A 40 4.77 9.74 6.49
CA VAL A 40 4.98 8.31 6.76
C VAL A 40 5.14 7.55 5.45
N ALA A 41 4.34 7.88 4.44
CA ALA A 41 4.42 7.25 3.12
C ALA A 41 5.80 7.43 2.52
N ARG A 42 6.39 8.61 2.64
CA ARG A 42 7.70 8.91 2.10
C ARG A 42 8.77 7.97 2.65
N GLU A 43 8.75 7.71 3.96
CA GLU A 43 9.69 6.78 4.58
C GLU A 43 9.43 5.34 4.14
N LEU A 44 8.17 4.94 4.03
CA LEU A 44 7.82 3.60 3.58
C LEU A 44 8.18 3.36 2.13
N ILE A 45 8.10 4.39 1.28
CA ILE A 45 8.55 4.31 -0.11
C ILE A 45 10.03 3.96 -0.17
N LYS A 46 10.85 4.60 0.66
CA LYS A 46 12.28 4.33 0.73
C LYS A 46 12.57 2.91 1.19
N GLN A 47 11.81 2.43 2.18
CA GLN A 47 12.01 1.10 2.76
C GLN A 47 11.55 -0.02 1.82
N HIS A 48 10.41 0.17 1.16
CA HIS A 48 9.74 -0.90 0.41
C HIS A 48 9.88 -0.78 -1.10
N ASN A 49 10.18 0.42 -1.61
CA ASN A 49 10.31 0.68 -3.05
C ASN A 49 9.13 0.10 -3.85
N PRO A 50 7.89 0.56 -3.55
CA PRO A 50 6.71 0.00 -4.20
C PRO A 50 6.63 0.33 -5.69
N ASP A 51 5.87 -0.48 -6.42
CA ASP A 51 5.64 -0.24 -7.85
C ASP A 51 4.58 0.85 -8.07
N VAL A 52 3.60 0.92 -7.16
CA VAL A 52 2.45 1.85 -7.26
C VAL A 52 2.13 2.43 -5.88
N LEU A 53 1.67 3.68 -5.87
CA LEU A 53 1.18 4.36 -4.68
C LEU A 53 -0.34 4.38 -4.62
#